data_f62c9c8f0331fb247094c22ec2a20975
#
_entry.id   f62c9c8f0331fb247094c22ec2a20975
#
_cell.length_a   1.000
_cell.length_b   1.000
_cell.length_c   1.000
_cell.angle_alpha   90.00
_cell.angle_beta   90.00
_cell.angle_gamma   90.00
#
_symmetry.space_group_name_H-M   'P 1'
#
loop_
_entity.id
_entity.type
_entity.pdbx_description
1 polymer ?
#
loop_
_entity_poly.entity_id
_entity_poly.type
_entity_poly.pdbx_seq_one_letter_code
_entity_poly.pdbx_strand_id
1 'polypeptide(L)'
;MATNEARPDGGELLARTLQAAGVTDIFALHGGHLESFWQGCLRHGLRLTDFRHEASAGHAADAYARTTGRLGVCVVTSGPGFTNVITAITNAYLDGVPVLFIVSSPPLRDVETNPLQGGIDQVAMALPTTKWAHRIIHTERIPELTAQAVRTCLNGRPGPVLLDLPIDVLHIPVDEARVRPATGLNVRTAPAPAAGDVAAIIELLRSAQRPAIFVGNGIRFAGAEGELRRFAETAGIPVFCGGHGYGAMPYAHPLWGKDLALLGALGAMGQPSLDALLVVGARLGMYSGGRSQAIVPSGIPIAQVDVHPAELGRLREVQVPVLADARETLRALADVAVTVAWPDWSAWAACATAIKSMTGAMFGPAQPEQSPAHPFHVMQALAAALPRDAIYVLDGGETSAWSHMVLQVDASHQLIGAGYHGALGVGPGMAIGAQIAHPDQRVVHITGDGAMGFNIQEFDTQVRHGLPVLTVVCNNQLWGMSAHGQDLIYGRDQRVITELPGTRYADIAQAFGCHAERVERLADLGPALQRALAAGKPACVEVMTDSEVTHPSMPAIVGAADPAPNEIMIPYYDNIVLG
;
A
#
# COMPACT_ATOMS: atom_id res chain seq x y z
N MET A 1 -5.81 -13.75 54.98
CA MET A 1 -6.65 -13.04 54.03
C MET A 1 -5.99 -13.25 52.68
N ALA A 2 -6.53 -14.10 51.79
CA ALA A 2 -6.02 -14.25 50.42
C ALA A 2 -6.23 -12.90 49.74
N THR A 3 -5.15 -12.36 49.15
CA THR A 3 -5.22 -11.20 48.26
C THR A 3 -6.22 -11.54 47.15
N ASN A 4 -7.29 -10.80 47.10
CA ASN A 4 -8.30 -10.93 46.06
C ASN A 4 -7.68 -10.34 44.79
N GLU A 5 -6.72 -11.07 44.15
CA GLU A 5 -6.26 -10.75 42.83
C GLU A 5 -7.46 -10.81 41.90
N ALA A 6 -7.84 -9.68 41.39
CA ALA A 6 -8.98 -9.59 40.50
C ALA A 6 -8.75 -10.51 39.29
N ARG A 7 -9.65 -11.46 39.07
CA ARG A 7 -9.59 -12.38 37.93
C ARG A 7 -9.55 -11.57 36.63
N PRO A 8 -8.67 -11.93 35.67
CA PRO A 8 -8.63 -11.22 34.40
C PRO A 8 -9.95 -11.42 33.64
N ASP A 9 -10.40 -10.39 33.00
CA ASP A 9 -11.49 -10.45 32.02
C ASP A 9 -10.95 -10.61 30.59
N GLY A 10 -11.84 -10.69 29.61
CA GLY A 10 -11.45 -10.89 28.21
C GLY A 10 -10.66 -9.73 27.62
N GLY A 11 -10.96 -8.50 28.01
CA GLY A 11 -10.20 -7.32 27.57
C GLY A 11 -8.77 -7.31 28.07
N GLU A 12 -8.56 -7.71 29.35
CA GLU A 12 -7.25 -7.91 29.94
C GLU A 12 -6.45 -9.00 29.21
N LEU A 13 -7.09 -10.15 28.96
CA LEU A 13 -6.46 -11.27 28.26
C LEU A 13 -6.04 -10.89 26.82
N LEU A 14 -6.88 -10.12 26.13
CA LEU A 14 -6.58 -9.64 24.78
C LEU A 14 -5.39 -8.68 24.77
N ALA A 15 -5.41 -7.66 25.65
CA ALA A 15 -4.34 -6.67 25.74
C ALA A 15 -2.99 -7.32 26.09
N ARG A 16 -2.97 -8.20 27.07
CA ARG A 16 -1.77 -8.97 27.45
C ARG A 16 -1.23 -9.83 26.31
N THR A 17 -2.13 -10.44 25.54
CA THR A 17 -1.73 -11.27 24.39
C THR A 17 -1.14 -10.45 23.25
N LEU A 18 -1.72 -9.29 22.94
CA LEU A 18 -1.18 -8.37 21.93
C LEU A 18 0.18 -7.82 22.33
N GLN A 19 0.36 -7.46 23.62
CA GLN A 19 1.67 -7.05 24.14
C GLN A 19 2.70 -8.17 23.98
N ALA A 20 2.34 -9.41 24.33
CA ALA A 20 3.21 -10.58 24.18
C ALA A 20 3.55 -10.87 22.70
N ALA A 21 2.67 -10.50 21.76
CA ALA A 21 2.92 -10.56 20.32
C ALA A 21 3.83 -9.42 19.80
N GLY A 22 4.30 -8.53 20.67
CA GLY A 22 5.14 -7.39 20.34
C GLY A 22 4.39 -6.21 19.73
N VAL A 23 3.08 -6.14 19.90
CA VAL A 23 2.26 -4.96 19.54
C VAL A 23 2.57 -3.85 20.51
N THR A 24 2.82 -2.66 20.00
CA THR A 24 3.08 -1.44 20.77
C THR A 24 2.04 -0.37 20.51
N ASP A 25 1.49 -0.35 19.28
CA ASP A 25 0.58 0.69 18.80
C ASP A 25 -0.70 0.05 18.27
N ILE A 26 -1.83 0.64 18.64
CA ILE A 26 -3.17 0.24 18.23
C ILE A 26 -3.88 1.46 17.65
N PHE A 27 -4.41 1.30 16.46
CA PHE A 27 -5.18 2.30 15.74
C PHE A 27 -6.67 2.03 15.94
N ALA A 28 -7.41 2.99 16.46
CA ALA A 28 -8.75 2.71 16.95
C ALA A 28 -9.72 3.87 16.75
N LEU A 29 -11.00 3.55 16.83
CA LEU A 29 -12.04 4.51 17.15
C LEU A 29 -12.84 3.95 18.34
N HIS A 30 -12.98 4.78 19.38
CA HIS A 30 -13.60 4.39 20.63
C HIS A 30 -15.05 3.92 20.46
N GLY A 31 -15.41 2.87 21.20
CA GLY A 31 -16.80 2.40 21.33
C GLY A 31 -17.00 1.62 22.62
N GLY A 32 -18.17 1.80 23.26
CA GLY A 32 -18.45 1.28 24.60
C GLY A 32 -18.42 -0.24 24.75
N HIS A 33 -18.56 -1.00 23.65
CA HIS A 33 -18.43 -2.46 23.68
C HIS A 33 -17.01 -2.95 24.00
N LEU A 34 -16.02 -2.07 23.95
CA LEU A 34 -14.60 -2.38 24.09
C LEU A 34 -13.97 -1.86 25.41
N GLU A 35 -14.78 -1.36 26.35
CA GLU A 35 -14.29 -0.71 27.58
C GLU A 35 -13.29 -1.56 28.37
N SER A 36 -13.56 -2.83 28.57
CA SER A 36 -12.64 -3.75 29.27
C SER A 36 -11.27 -3.81 28.55
N PHE A 37 -11.29 -3.85 27.22
CA PHE A 37 -10.06 -3.87 26.42
C PHE A 37 -9.25 -2.57 26.52
N TRP A 38 -9.92 -1.40 26.51
CA TRP A 38 -9.23 -0.11 26.69
C TRP A 38 -8.51 -0.04 28.03
N GLN A 39 -9.16 -0.54 29.09
CA GLN A 39 -8.55 -0.63 30.43
C GLN A 39 -7.36 -1.60 30.44
N GLY A 40 -7.48 -2.72 29.74
CA GLY A 40 -6.37 -3.66 29.53
C GLY A 40 -5.18 -3.01 28.83
N CYS A 41 -5.43 -2.26 27.73
CA CYS A 41 -4.38 -1.53 27.02
C CYS A 41 -3.62 -0.55 27.92
N LEU A 42 -4.34 0.21 28.75
CA LEU A 42 -3.74 1.14 29.70
C LEU A 42 -2.82 0.41 30.71
N ARG A 43 -3.27 -0.71 31.27
CA ARG A 43 -2.48 -1.50 32.23
C ARG A 43 -1.22 -2.11 31.61
N HIS A 44 -1.28 -2.49 30.33
CA HIS A 44 -0.16 -3.12 29.62
C HIS A 44 0.68 -2.16 28.78
N GLY A 45 0.41 -0.84 28.85
CA GLY A 45 1.21 0.18 28.18
C GLY A 45 1.11 0.13 26.65
N LEU A 46 0.01 -0.37 26.10
CA LEU A 46 -0.28 -0.33 24.67
C LEU A 46 -0.72 1.10 24.31
N ARG A 47 -0.09 1.71 23.30
CA ARG A 47 -0.42 3.06 22.86
C ARG A 47 -1.65 3.02 21.96
N LEU A 48 -2.65 3.84 22.29
CA LEU A 48 -3.88 3.96 21.54
C LEU A 48 -3.87 5.27 20.75
N THR A 49 -4.10 5.19 19.45
CA THR A 49 -4.35 6.36 18.59
C THR A 49 -5.79 6.30 18.13
N ASP A 50 -6.60 7.26 18.59
CA ASP A 50 -8.01 7.34 18.21
C ASP A 50 -8.22 8.27 17.01
N PHE A 51 -9.01 7.82 16.07
CA PHE A 51 -9.30 8.45 14.78
C PHE A 51 -10.69 9.11 14.79
N ARG A 52 -11.00 9.83 13.71
CA ARG A 52 -12.33 10.41 13.49
C ARG A 52 -13.20 9.53 12.59
N HIS A 53 -12.59 8.51 11.95
CA HIS A 53 -13.28 7.54 11.12
C HIS A 53 -12.56 6.20 11.15
N GLU A 54 -13.32 5.10 11.22
CA GLU A 54 -12.78 3.75 11.37
C GLU A 54 -11.95 3.29 10.16
N ALA A 55 -12.33 3.69 8.95
CA ALA A 55 -11.53 3.40 7.76
C ALA A 55 -10.11 3.99 7.87
N SER A 56 -9.99 5.22 8.40
CA SER A 56 -8.69 5.87 8.62
C SER A 56 -7.85 5.11 9.66
N ALA A 57 -8.46 4.61 10.74
CA ALA A 57 -7.77 3.75 11.71
C ALA A 57 -7.24 2.47 11.05
N GLY A 58 -8.07 1.83 10.20
CA GLY A 58 -7.67 0.64 9.44
C GLY A 58 -6.54 0.93 8.45
N HIS A 59 -6.58 2.06 7.73
CA HIS A 59 -5.51 2.48 6.82
C HIS A 59 -4.23 2.85 7.57
N ALA A 60 -4.32 3.36 8.80
CA ALA A 60 -3.15 3.62 9.63
C ALA A 60 -2.46 2.31 10.07
N ALA A 61 -3.24 1.30 10.48
CA ALA A 61 -2.72 -0.03 10.79
C ALA A 61 -2.06 -0.67 9.56
N ASP A 62 -2.65 -0.51 8.38
CA ASP A 62 -2.10 -0.95 7.10
C ASP A 62 -0.74 -0.28 6.82
N ALA A 63 -0.65 1.05 6.91
CA ALA A 63 0.58 1.80 6.69
C ALA A 63 1.68 1.47 7.71
N TYR A 64 1.31 1.29 8.98
CA TYR A 64 2.23 0.82 10.01
C TYR A 64 2.86 -0.52 9.61
N ALA A 65 2.04 -1.46 9.15
CA ALA A 65 2.53 -2.75 8.71
C ALA A 65 3.43 -2.65 7.46
N ARG A 66 3.06 -1.82 6.48
CA ARG A 66 3.87 -1.61 5.27
C ARG A 66 5.23 -0.99 5.56
N THR A 67 5.29 -0.02 6.47
CA THR A 67 6.53 0.72 6.72
C THR A 67 7.46 0.04 7.71
N THR A 68 6.92 -0.81 8.60
CA THR A 68 7.71 -1.51 9.63
C THR A 68 7.98 -2.99 9.33
N GLY A 69 7.21 -3.60 8.41
CA GLY A 69 7.20 -5.06 8.24
C GLY A 69 6.57 -5.83 9.41
N ARG A 70 5.97 -5.14 10.39
CA ARG A 70 5.34 -5.71 11.60
C ARG A 70 3.83 -5.86 11.42
N LEU A 71 3.17 -6.50 12.36
CA LEU A 71 1.71 -6.59 12.41
C LEU A 71 1.10 -5.21 12.70
N GLY A 72 0.16 -4.77 11.85
CA GLY A 72 -0.74 -3.67 12.15
C GLY A 72 -1.94 -4.15 12.98
N VAL A 73 -2.44 -3.33 13.89
CA VAL A 73 -3.63 -3.67 14.70
C VAL A 73 -4.64 -2.53 14.65
N CYS A 74 -5.84 -2.83 14.17
CA CYS A 74 -6.96 -1.91 14.15
C CYS A 74 -8.09 -2.44 15.01
N VAL A 75 -8.64 -1.58 15.90
CA VAL A 75 -9.70 -1.96 16.83
C VAL A 75 -10.88 -0.98 16.74
N VAL A 76 -12.06 -1.50 16.41
CA VAL A 76 -13.28 -0.69 16.23
C VAL A 76 -14.50 -1.38 16.84
N THR A 77 -15.53 -0.60 17.13
CA THR A 77 -16.77 -1.12 17.74
C THR A 77 -17.62 -1.92 16.76
N SER A 78 -18.69 -2.49 17.25
CA SER A 78 -19.69 -3.27 16.49
C SER A 78 -20.52 -2.40 15.53
N GLY A 79 -21.21 -3.06 14.63
CA GLY A 79 -22.15 -2.43 13.69
C GLY A 79 -21.47 -1.41 12.78
N PRO A 80 -21.75 -0.10 12.94
CA PRO A 80 -21.15 0.93 12.08
C PRO A 80 -19.62 0.96 12.13
N GLY A 81 -19.01 0.67 13.28
CA GLY A 81 -17.55 0.59 13.38
C GLY A 81 -16.98 -0.48 12.46
N PHE A 82 -17.58 -1.66 12.45
CA PHE A 82 -17.21 -2.72 11.53
C PHE A 82 -17.49 -2.34 10.07
N THR A 83 -18.70 -1.86 9.75
CA THR A 83 -19.06 -1.57 8.36
C THR A 83 -18.19 -0.44 7.75
N ASN A 84 -17.82 0.56 8.55
CA ASN A 84 -16.93 1.63 8.11
C ASN A 84 -15.50 1.17 7.85
N VAL A 85 -15.02 0.11 8.52
CA VAL A 85 -13.62 -0.36 8.35
C VAL A 85 -13.45 -1.37 7.21
N ILE A 86 -14.52 -1.87 6.59
CA ILE A 86 -14.48 -2.90 5.53
C ILE A 86 -13.58 -2.47 4.36
N THR A 87 -13.62 -1.21 3.95
CA THR A 87 -12.74 -0.69 2.88
C THR A 87 -11.26 -0.89 3.22
N ALA A 88 -10.87 -0.62 4.46
CA ALA A 88 -9.48 -0.82 4.89
C ALA A 88 -9.10 -2.30 4.97
N ILE A 89 -10.01 -3.16 5.45
CA ILE A 89 -9.83 -4.63 5.43
C ILE A 89 -9.58 -5.11 4.00
N THR A 90 -10.42 -4.68 3.05
CA THR A 90 -10.31 -5.06 1.64
C THR A 90 -9.01 -4.57 1.01
N ASN A 91 -8.59 -3.33 1.32
CA ASN A 91 -7.31 -2.79 0.86
C ASN A 91 -6.13 -3.64 1.34
N ALA A 92 -6.09 -3.96 2.63
CA ALA A 92 -5.05 -4.81 3.21
C ALA A 92 -5.06 -6.24 2.59
N TYR A 93 -6.24 -6.80 2.30
CA TYR A 93 -6.38 -8.12 1.68
C TYR A 93 -5.83 -8.16 0.26
N LEU A 94 -6.24 -7.21 -0.58
CA LEU A 94 -5.81 -7.17 -1.97
C LEU A 94 -4.32 -6.93 -2.12
N ASP A 95 -3.72 -6.16 -1.21
CA ASP A 95 -2.29 -5.86 -1.25
C ASP A 95 -1.42 -6.83 -0.41
N GLY A 96 -2.05 -7.76 0.32
CA GLY A 96 -1.32 -8.74 1.12
C GLY A 96 -0.60 -8.10 2.31
N VAL A 97 -1.28 -7.23 3.07
CA VAL A 97 -0.72 -6.51 4.22
C VAL A 97 -1.19 -7.17 5.52
N PRO A 98 -0.29 -7.51 6.45
CA PRO A 98 -0.65 -8.18 7.70
C PRO A 98 -1.27 -7.21 8.69
N VAL A 99 -2.60 -7.18 8.76
CA VAL A 99 -3.37 -6.37 9.72
C VAL A 99 -4.32 -7.25 10.50
N LEU A 100 -4.29 -7.15 11.82
CA LEU A 100 -5.28 -7.75 12.70
C LEU A 100 -6.38 -6.73 12.97
N PHE A 101 -7.56 -6.98 12.43
CA PHE A 101 -8.76 -6.22 12.74
C PHE A 101 -9.50 -6.89 13.89
N ILE A 102 -9.78 -6.12 14.92
CA ILE A 102 -10.55 -6.56 16.09
C ILE A 102 -11.80 -5.71 16.13
N VAL A 103 -12.95 -6.38 16.11
CA VAL A 103 -14.25 -5.72 16.20
C VAL A 103 -15.00 -6.30 17.37
N SER A 104 -15.81 -5.48 18.03
CA SER A 104 -16.74 -6.00 19.03
C SER A 104 -18.06 -6.41 18.38
N SER A 105 -18.88 -7.13 19.11
CA SER A 105 -20.26 -7.43 18.76
C SER A 105 -21.16 -7.39 19.99
N PRO A 106 -22.51 -7.34 19.83
CA PRO A 106 -23.45 -7.41 20.92
C PRO A 106 -23.28 -8.67 21.76
N PRO A 107 -23.84 -8.71 23.00
CA PRO A 107 -23.75 -9.88 23.87
C PRO A 107 -24.27 -11.14 23.17
N LEU A 108 -23.58 -12.26 23.31
CA LEU A 108 -24.03 -13.55 22.77
C LEU A 108 -25.44 -13.95 23.27
N ARG A 109 -25.74 -13.67 24.52
CA ARG A 109 -27.03 -13.97 25.12
C ARG A 109 -28.21 -13.20 24.50
N ASP A 110 -27.93 -12.08 23.78
CA ASP A 110 -28.92 -11.17 23.25
C ASP A 110 -28.95 -11.16 21.70
N VAL A 111 -28.28 -12.11 21.03
CA VAL A 111 -28.08 -12.12 19.57
C VAL A 111 -29.42 -11.98 18.81
N GLU A 112 -30.50 -12.60 19.27
CA GLU A 112 -31.78 -12.63 18.57
C GLU A 112 -32.79 -11.58 19.09
N THR A 113 -32.36 -10.67 19.97
CA THR A 113 -33.22 -9.69 20.65
C THR A 113 -33.16 -8.28 20.05
N ASN A 114 -32.64 -8.10 18.83
CA ASN A 114 -32.41 -6.79 18.23
C ASN A 114 -31.52 -5.85 19.09
N PRO A 115 -30.34 -6.28 19.56
CA PRO A 115 -29.52 -5.42 20.39
C PRO A 115 -28.95 -4.25 19.57
N LEU A 116 -28.59 -3.17 20.26
CA LEU A 116 -27.91 -2.03 19.64
C LEU A 116 -26.66 -2.49 18.88
N GLN A 117 -26.49 -2.01 17.64
CA GLN A 117 -25.36 -2.37 16.74
C GLN A 117 -25.28 -3.87 16.41
N GLY A 118 -26.36 -4.59 16.56
CA GLY A 118 -26.51 -6.00 16.18
C GLY A 118 -27.30 -6.18 14.87
N GLY A 119 -27.78 -7.40 14.65
CA GLY A 119 -28.60 -7.75 13.49
C GLY A 119 -27.83 -7.97 12.19
N ILE A 120 -26.50 -7.99 12.22
CA ILE A 120 -25.64 -8.31 11.07
C ILE A 120 -24.60 -9.38 11.45
N ASP A 121 -24.23 -10.22 10.51
CA ASP A 121 -23.13 -11.18 10.68
C ASP A 121 -21.80 -10.58 10.17
N GLN A 122 -21.08 -9.92 11.09
CA GLN A 122 -19.80 -9.26 10.79
C GLN A 122 -18.74 -10.25 10.30
N VAL A 123 -18.74 -11.48 10.83
CA VAL A 123 -17.81 -12.54 10.42
C VAL A 123 -18.08 -12.95 8.97
N ALA A 124 -19.35 -13.25 8.64
CA ALA A 124 -19.71 -13.61 7.26
C ALA A 124 -19.41 -12.50 6.26
N MET A 125 -19.66 -11.24 6.65
CA MET A 125 -19.34 -10.08 5.80
C MET A 125 -17.83 -9.89 5.57
N ALA A 126 -16.98 -10.26 6.52
CA ALA A 126 -15.53 -10.11 6.41
C ALA A 126 -14.85 -11.29 5.70
N LEU A 127 -15.46 -12.48 5.66
CA LEU A 127 -14.85 -13.70 5.11
C LEU A 127 -14.23 -13.53 3.72
N PRO A 128 -14.90 -12.91 2.72
CA PRO A 128 -14.34 -12.80 1.38
C PRO A 128 -13.14 -11.83 1.27
N THR A 129 -12.89 -11.02 2.27
CA THR A 129 -11.83 -9.98 2.28
C THR A 129 -10.80 -10.17 3.40
N THR A 130 -10.75 -11.37 3.99
CA THR A 130 -9.78 -11.71 5.03
C THR A 130 -9.17 -13.09 4.76
N LYS A 131 -8.02 -13.36 5.35
CA LYS A 131 -7.45 -14.72 5.38
C LYS A 131 -8.21 -15.63 6.34
N TRP A 132 -8.78 -15.05 7.37
CA TRP A 132 -9.61 -15.72 8.37
C TRP A 132 -10.43 -14.67 9.12
N ALA A 133 -11.71 -14.98 9.34
CA ALA A 133 -12.60 -14.21 10.20
C ALA A 133 -13.24 -15.15 11.22
N HIS A 134 -13.25 -14.74 12.50
CA HIS A 134 -13.72 -15.62 13.55
C HIS A 134 -14.32 -14.86 14.73
N ARG A 135 -15.48 -15.33 15.24
CA ARG A 135 -16.08 -14.85 16.49
C ARG A 135 -15.58 -15.69 17.64
N ILE A 136 -14.96 -15.04 18.65
CA ILE A 136 -14.53 -15.69 19.87
C ILE A 136 -15.69 -15.72 20.86
N ILE A 137 -16.14 -16.92 21.23
CA ILE A 137 -17.33 -17.11 22.06
C ILE A 137 -17.02 -17.58 23.50
N HIS A 138 -15.74 -17.73 23.83
CA HIS A 138 -15.27 -18.15 25.16
C HIS A 138 -14.10 -17.27 25.60
N THR A 139 -14.24 -16.60 26.72
CA THR A 139 -13.23 -15.66 27.27
C THR A 139 -11.87 -16.33 27.48
N GLU A 140 -11.83 -17.55 28.01
CA GLU A 140 -10.61 -18.32 28.26
C GLU A 140 -9.83 -18.69 26.99
N ARG A 141 -10.46 -18.58 25.80
CA ARG A 141 -9.84 -18.88 24.51
C ARG A 141 -9.26 -17.66 23.79
N ILE A 142 -9.46 -16.45 24.33
CA ILE A 142 -8.99 -15.22 23.69
C ILE A 142 -7.48 -15.29 23.38
N PRO A 143 -6.58 -15.68 24.31
CA PRO A 143 -5.15 -15.71 23.99
C PRO A 143 -4.79 -16.73 22.89
N GLU A 144 -5.36 -17.94 22.94
CA GLU A 144 -5.15 -19.01 21.96
C GLU A 144 -5.55 -18.55 20.55
N LEU A 145 -6.76 -17.99 20.40
CA LEU A 145 -7.29 -17.59 19.09
C LEU A 145 -6.66 -16.30 18.58
N THR A 146 -6.29 -15.38 19.45
CA THR A 146 -5.50 -14.19 19.08
C THR A 146 -4.13 -14.61 18.55
N ALA A 147 -3.46 -15.57 19.18
CA ALA A 147 -2.19 -16.10 18.68
C ALA A 147 -2.35 -16.77 17.31
N GLN A 148 -3.43 -17.50 17.08
CA GLN A 148 -3.75 -18.06 15.76
C GLN A 148 -3.96 -16.95 14.73
N ALA A 149 -4.68 -15.89 15.07
CA ALA A 149 -4.92 -14.74 14.20
C ALA A 149 -3.60 -14.07 13.79
N VAL A 150 -2.72 -13.80 14.75
CA VAL A 150 -1.38 -13.22 14.51
C VAL A 150 -0.59 -14.09 13.53
N ARG A 151 -0.50 -15.41 13.78
CA ARG A 151 0.20 -16.33 12.86
C ARG A 151 -0.42 -16.31 11.46
N THR A 152 -1.73 -16.27 11.37
CA THR A 152 -2.45 -16.26 10.09
C THR A 152 -2.19 -14.98 9.30
N CYS A 153 -2.14 -13.81 9.97
CA CYS A 153 -1.78 -12.55 9.32
C CYS A 153 -0.40 -12.62 8.65
N LEU A 154 0.56 -13.28 9.29
CA LEU A 154 1.98 -13.11 9.05
C LEU A 154 2.61 -14.22 8.19
N ASN A 155 1.98 -15.38 8.04
CA ASN A 155 2.55 -16.53 7.34
C ASN A 155 1.90 -16.80 5.98
N GLY A 156 2.65 -17.39 5.06
CA GLY A 156 2.29 -17.47 3.65
C GLY A 156 2.21 -16.08 3.04
N ARG A 157 1.29 -15.85 2.10
CA ARG A 157 0.99 -14.47 1.68
C ARG A 157 0.44 -13.71 2.89
N PRO A 158 1.08 -12.61 3.35
CA PRO A 158 0.54 -11.80 4.44
C PRO A 158 -0.87 -11.29 4.11
N GLY A 159 -1.65 -10.93 5.13
CA GLY A 159 -2.98 -10.40 4.87
C GLY A 159 -3.79 -10.22 6.16
N PRO A 160 -4.96 -9.57 6.05
CA PRO A 160 -5.79 -9.26 7.19
C PRO A 160 -6.50 -10.48 7.76
N VAL A 161 -6.69 -10.44 9.08
CA VAL A 161 -7.55 -11.34 9.84
C VAL A 161 -8.52 -10.49 10.64
N LEU A 162 -9.76 -10.95 10.81
CA LEU A 162 -10.75 -10.32 11.66
C LEU A 162 -11.08 -11.22 12.85
N LEU A 163 -11.00 -10.65 14.06
CA LEU A 163 -11.57 -11.25 15.27
C LEU A 163 -12.78 -10.44 15.73
N ASP A 164 -13.89 -11.11 15.90
CA ASP A 164 -15.15 -10.56 16.45
C ASP A 164 -15.26 -11.00 17.92
N LEU A 165 -15.33 -10.02 18.83
CA LEU A 165 -15.40 -10.25 20.27
C LEU A 165 -16.70 -9.67 20.85
N PRO A 166 -17.68 -10.53 21.19
CA PRO A 166 -18.89 -10.11 21.89
C PRO A 166 -18.58 -9.42 23.22
N ILE A 167 -19.34 -8.37 23.54
CA ILE A 167 -19.09 -7.55 24.75
C ILE A 167 -19.10 -8.38 26.04
N ASP A 168 -20.00 -9.35 26.17
CA ASP A 168 -20.04 -10.23 27.34
C ASP A 168 -18.77 -11.11 27.44
N VAL A 169 -18.23 -11.59 26.33
CA VAL A 169 -16.96 -12.33 26.29
C VAL A 169 -15.77 -11.46 26.73
N LEU A 170 -15.80 -10.16 26.39
CA LEU A 170 -14.76 -9.22 26.84
C LEU A 170 -14.85 -8.89 28.34
N HIS A 171 -16.03 -8.91 28.93
CA HIS A 171 -16.24 -8.48 30.32
C HIS A 171 -16.34 -9.64 31.33
N ILE A 172 -16.48 -10.89 30.89
CA ILE A 172 -16.56 -12.05 31.80
C ILE A 172 -15.20 -12.32 32.44
N PRO A 173 -15.10 -12.25 33.79
CA PRO A 173 -13.87 -12.65 34.48
C PRO A 173 -13.69 -14.16 34.47
N VAL A 174 -12.46 -14.63 34.26
CA VAL A 174 -12.15 -16.06 34.21
C VAL A 174 -11.09 -16.45 35.23
N ASP A 175 -11.08 -17.72 35.60
CA ASP A 175 -10.01 -18.32 36.37
C ASP A 175 -8.77 -18.47 35.47
N GLU A 176 -7.62 -17.92 35.90
CA GLU A 176 -6.35 -17.99 35.15
C GLU A 176 -5.96 -19.44 34.79
N ALA A 177 -6.28 -20.40 35.66
CA ALA A 177 -6.01 -21.81 35.43
C ALA A 177 -6.79 -22.41 34.25
N ARG A 178 -7.88 -21.78 33.82
CA ARG A 178 -8.69 -22.19 32.66
C ARG A 178 -8.28 -21.51 31.35
N VAL A 179 -7.46 -20.46 31.44
CA VAL A 179 -7.04 -19.69 30.27
C VAL A 179 -6.14 -20.55 29.39
N ARG A 180 -6.45 -20.65 28.12
CA ARG A 180 -5.61 -21.34 27.14
C ARG A 180 -4.48 -20.42 26.68
N PRO A 181 -3.22 -20.89 26.78
CA PRO A 181 -2.08 -20.02 26.52
C PRO A 181 -1.96 -19.63 25.04
N ALA A 182 -1.47 -18.43 24.80
CA ALA A 182 -1.07 -17.96 23.48
C ALA A 182 0.22 -18.68 23.04
N THR A 183 0.13 -19.61 22.11
CA THR A 183 1.30 -20.34 21.61
C THR A 183 1.67 -19.92 20.20
N GLY A 184 2.96 -19.91 19.89
CA GLY A 184 3.47 -19.68 18.54
C GLY A 184 3.29 -18.26 18.02
N LEU A 185 3.23 -17.23 18.88
CA LEU A 185 3.10 -15.82 18.48
C LEU A 185 4.21 -15.37 17.51
N ASN A 186 5.42 -15.92 17.67
CA ASN A 186 6.60 -15.54 16.87
C ASN A 186 6.91 -16.55 15.74
N VAL A 187 6.00 -17.47 15.45
CA VAL A 187 6.23 -18.43 14.36
C VAL A 187 6.14 -17.71 13.02
N ARG A 188 7.22 -17.77 12.28
CA ARG A 188 7.34 -17.29 10.89
C ARG A 188 7.79 -18.45 10.01
N THR A 189 7.24 -18.57 8.84
CA THR A 189 7.61 -19.58 7.85
C THR A 189 8.09 -18.92 6.58
N ALA A 190 9.22 -19.38 6.05
CA ALA A 190 9.79 -18.94 4.79
C ALA A 190 10.19 -20.18 3.98
N PRO A 191 9.31 -20.73 3.12
CA PRO A 191 9.60 -21.93 2.35
C PRO A 191 10.74 -21.65 1.36
N ALA A 192 11.78 -22.48 1.39
CA ALA A 192 12.89 -22.39 0.46
C ALA A 192 12.53 -23.03 -0.90
N PRO A 193 13.10 -22.56 -2.03
CA PRO A 193 12.94 -23.21 -3.33
C PRO A 193 13.65 -24.56 -3.36
N ALA A 194 13.21 -25.47 -4.22
CA ALA A 194 13.98 -26.68 -4.52
C ALA A 194 15.22 -26.32 -5.34
N ALA A 195 16.29 -27.11 -5.22
CA ALA A 195 17.53 -26.89 -5.98
C ALA A 195 17.29 -26.92 -7.50
N GLY A 196 16.35 -27.75 -7.97
CA GLY A 196 15.93 -27.81 -9.36
C GLY A 196 15.28 -26.52 -9.86
N ASP A 197 14.50 -25.85 -9.01
CA ASP A 197 13.86 -24.57 -9.35
C ASP A 197 14.91 -23.47 -9.51
N VAL A 198 15.88 -23.42 -8.60
CA VAL A 198 17.01 -22.48 -8.68
C VAL A 198 17.78 -22.67 -9.99
N ALA A 199 18.12 -23.92 -10.34
CA ALA A 199 18.83 -24.24 -11.57
C ALA A 199 18.03 -23.86 -12.82
N ALA A 200 16.72 -24.10 -12.83
CA ALA A 200 15.82 -23.74 -13.91
C ALA A 200 15.71 -22.23 -14.12
N ILE A 201 15.61 -21.44 -13.03
CA ILE A 201 15.61 -19.96 -13.09
C ILE A 201 16.94 -19.46 -13.68
N ILE A 202 18.08 -19.96 -13.20
CA ILE A 202 19.41 -19.57 -13.69
C ILE A 202 19.53 -19.86 -15.19
N GLU A 203 19.13 -21.05 -15.65
CA GLU A 203 19.20 -21.43 -17.06
C GLU A 203 18.28 -20.57 -17.93
N LEU A 204 17.05 -20.30 -17.48
CA LEU A 204 16.11 -19.43 -18.16
C LEU A 204 16.72 -18.03 -18.38
N LEU A 205 17.29 -17.43 -17.33
CA LEU A 205 17.89 -16.12 -17.42
C LEU A 205 19.18 -16.12 -18.26
N ARG A 206 20.04 -17.11 -18.07
CA ARG A 206 21.31 -17.22 -18.79
C ARG A 206 21.15 -17.38 -20.31
N SER A 207 20.04 -17.99 -20.73
CA SER A 207 19.73 -18.21 -22.15
C SER A 207 19.17 -16.97 -22.86
N ALA A 208 18.82 -15.93 -22.11
CA ALA A 208 18.24 -14.70 -22.64
C ALA A 208 19.31 -13.72 -23.17
N GLN A 209 18.89 -12.81 -24.04
CA GLN A 209 19.71 -11.68 -24.48
C GLN A 209 19.35 -10.38 -23.74
N ARG A 210 18.12 -10.28 -23.25
CA ARG A 210 17.56 -9.09 -22.58
C ARG A 210 16.71 -9.47 -21.38
N PRO A 211 17.31 -10.14 -20.37
CA PRO A 211 16.57 -10.53 -19.17
C PRO A 211 16.21 -9.33 -18.30
N ALA A 212 15.13 -9.46 -17.53
CA ALA A 212 14.75 -8.50 -16.49
C ALA A 212 14.25 -9.22 -15.24
N ILE A 213 14.38 -8.56 -14.07
CA ILE A 213 13.78 -8.98 -12.83
C ILE A 213 12.65 -8.01 -12.49
N PHE A 214 11.46 -8.53 -12.21
CA PHE A 214 10.30 -7.75 -11.77
C PHE A 214 9.95 -8.09 -10.33
N VAL A 215 9.85 -7.08 -9.48
CA VAL A 215 9.62 -7.24 -8.04
C VAL A 215 8.40 -6.46 -7.55
N GLY A 216 7.76 -6.98 -6.52
CA GLY A 216 6.59 -6.36 -5.90
C GLY A 216 6.68 -6.33 -4.37
N ASN A 217 5.52 -6.28 -3.73
CA ASN A 217 5.37 -6.18 -2.28
C ASN A 217 6.01 -7.35 -1.51
N GLY A 218 6.15 -8.52 -2.15
CA GLY A 218 6.79 -9.69 -1.54
C GLY A 218 8.24 -9.45 -1.13
N ILE A 219 8.98 -8.58 -1.82
CA ILE A 219 10.35 -8.19 -1.42
C ILE A 219 10.34 -7.50 -0.06
N ARG A 220 9.45 -6.53 0.13
CA ARG A 220 9.31 -5.77 1.38
C ARG A 220 8.98 -6.67 2.56
N PHE A 221 7.95 -7.50 2.46
CA PHE A 221 7.51 -8.35 3.58
C PHE A 221 8.43 -9.54 3.85
N ALA A 222 9.19 -9.99 2.87
CA ALA A 222 10.26 -10.96 3.07
C ALA A 222 11.56 -10.32 3.61
N GLY A 223 11.71 -8.99 3.52
CA GLY A 223 12.97 -8.27 3.83
C GLY A 223 14.10 -8.70 2.89
N ALA A 224 13.82 -8.79 1.60
CA ALA A 224 14.68 -9.44 0.60
C ALA A 224 15.51 -8.46 -0.25
N GLU A 225 15.54 -7.17 0.12
CA GLU A 225 16.21 -6.12 -0.67
C GLU A 225 17.73 -6.38 -0.80
N GLY A 226 18.36 -6.89 0.26
CA GLY A 226 19.78 -7.23 0.27
C GLY A 226 20.12 -8.37 -0.70
N GLU A 227 19.33 -9.43 -0.66
CA GLU A 227 19.47 -10.62 -1.50
C GLU A 227 19.16 -10.31 -2.96
N LEU A 228 18.13 -9.48 -3.22
CA LEU A 228 17.80 -8.98 -4.55
C LEU A 228 18.97 -8.23 -5.17
N ARG A 229 19.53 -7.28 -4.43
CA ARG A 229 20.66 -6.49 -4.91
C ARG A 229 21.88 -7.39 -5.20
N ARG A 230 22.24 -8.27 -4.28
CA ARG A 230 23.36 -9.20 -4.44
C ARG A 230 23.19 -10.08 -5.69
N PHE A 231 21.99 -10.63 -5.93
CA PHE A 231 21.72 -11.43 -7.12
C PHE A 231 21.80 -10.60 -8.40
N ALA A 232 21.11 -9.45 -8.44
CA ALA A 232 21.07 -8.58 -9.60
C ALA A 232 22.49 -8.06 -9.99
N GLU A 233 23.29 -7.65 -9.00
CA GLU A 233 24.68 -7.21 -9.22
C GLU A 233 25.58 -8.33 -9.75
N THR A 234 25.45 -9.55 -9.17
CA THR A 234 26.26 -10.71 -9.60
C THR A 234 25.90 -11.15 -11.01
N ALA A 235 24.63 -11.13 -11.37
CA ALA A 235 24.18 -11.55 -12.70
C ALA A 235 24.19 -10.42 -13.74
N GLY A 236 24.27 -9.15 -13.34
CA GLY A 236 24.20 -7.99 -14.25
C GLY A 236 22.82 -7.72 -14.83
N ILE A 237 21.73 -8.13 -14.14
CA ILE A 237 20.36 -8.08 -14.66
C ILE A 237 19.63 -6.84 -14.12
N PRO A 238 18.98 -6.03 -14.99
CA PRO A 238 18.20 -4.88 -14.55
C PRO A 238 16.94 -5.29 -13.78
N VAL A 239 16.60 -4.51 -12.75
CA VAL A 239 15.47 -4.73 -11.83
C VAL A 239 14.43 -3.65 -12.01
N PHE A 240 13.18 -4.07 -12.10
CA PHE A 240 12.00 -3.23 -12.21
C PHE A 240 11.00 -3.57 -11.12
N CYS A 241 10.11 -2.64 -10.81
CA CYS A 241 9.02 -2.88 -9.86
C CYS A 241 7.66 -2.53 -10.44
N GLY A 242 6.62 -2.84 -9.68
CA GLY A 242 5.28 -2.32 -9.86
C GLY A 242 4.71 -1.88 -8.52
N GLY A 243 3.84 -0.88 -8.51
CA GLY A 243 3.08 -0.44 -7.35
C GLY A 243 3.90 -0.36 -6.05
N HIS A 244 3.84 -1.39 -5.25
CA HIS A 244 4.45 -1.43 -3.91
C HIS A 244 5.91 -1.93 -3.87
N GLY A 245 6.55 -2.12 -5.02
CA GLY A 245 7.96 -2.53 -5.10
C GLY A 245 8.95 -1.37 -5.13
N TYR A 246 8.49 -0.13 -5.09
CA TYR A 246 9.38 1.04 -5.06
C TYR A 246 10.31 1.00 -3.85
N GLY A 247 11.58 1.38 -4.07
CA GLY A 247 12.59 1.35 -3.03
C GLY A 247 13.19 -0.03 -2.74
N ALA A 248 12.83 -1.08 -3.49
CA ALA A 248 13.48 -2.39 -3.39
C ALA A 248 14.98 -2.32 -3.74
N MET A 249 15.37 -1.31 -4.52
CA MET A 249 16.75 -0.89 -4.71
C MET A 249 16.83 0.65 -4.65
N PRO A 250 17.99 1.23 -4.24
CA PRO A 250 18.17 2.67 -4.25
C PRO A 250 17.97 3.27 -5.65
N TYR A 251 17.35 4.44 -5.74
CA TYR A 251 17.03 5.08 -7.03
C TYR A 251 18.25 5.25 -7.94
N ALA A 252 19.41 5.61 -7.36
CA ALA A 252 20.63 5.84 -8.12
C ALA A 252 21.34 4.57 -8.58
N HIS A 253 20.87 3.38 -8.14
CA HIS A 253 21.53 2.13 -8.51
C HIS A 253 21.50 1.90 -10.03
N PRO A 254 22.63 1.52 -10.68
CA PRO A 254 22.72 1.41 -12.15
C PRO A 254 21.79 0.34 -12.74
N LEU A 255 21.49 -0.71 -11.98
CA LEU A 255 20.55 -1.77 -12.40
C LEU A 255 19.09 -1.48 -12.03
N TRP A 256 18.77 -0.35 -11.41
CA TRP A 256 17.40 0.00 -11.05
C TRP A 256 16.70 0.73 -12.18
N GLY A 257 15.67 0.11 -12.76
CA GLY A 257 14.87 0.64 -13.86
C GLY A 257 13.56 1.34 -13.43
N LYS A 258 13.20 1.28 -12.13
CA LYS A 258 11.98 1.83 -11.56
C LYS A 258 10.73 1.01 -11.97
N ASP A 259 9.76 1.60 -12.63
CA ASP A 259 8.52 0.93 -13.01
C ASP A 259 8.66 0.06 -14.27
N LEU A 260 8.18 -1.18 -14.22
CA LEU A 260 8.20 -2.09 -15.36
C LEU A 260 7.44 -1.52 -16.58
N ALA A 261 6.38 -0.74 -16.33
CA ALA A 261 5.59 -0.12 -17.40
C ALA A 261 6.42 0.81 -18.30
N LEU A 262 7.54 1.35 -17.79
CA LEU A 262 8.45 2.18 -18.58
C LEU A 262 9.05 1.40 -19.76
N LEU A 263 9.23 0.08 -19.64
CA LEU A 263 9.73 -0.75 -20.74
C LEU A 263 8.81 -0.73 -21.97
N GLY A 264 7.52 -0.44 -21.78
CA GLY A 264 6.58 -0.29 -22.89
C GLY A 264 6.95 0.85 -23.86
N ALA A 265 7.70 1.85 -23.41
CA ALA A 265 8.17 2.94 -24.26
C ALA A 265 9.38 2.56 -25.13
N LEU A 266 10.10 1.48 -24.82
CA LEU A 266 11.29 1.06 -25.59
C LEU A 266 10.96 0.81 -27.06
N GLY A 267 9.85 0.13 -27.33
CA GLY A 267 9.41 -0.16 -28.70
C GLY A 267 9.13 1.12 -29.51
N ALA A 268 8.51 2.12 -28.89
CA ALA A 268 8.26 3.42 -29.53
C ALA A 268 9.58 4.19 -29.82
N MET A 269 10.65 3.87 -29.09
CA MET A 269 12.00 4.43 -29.29
C MET A 269 12.86 3.59 -30.25
N GLY A 270 12.29 2.56 -30.89
CA GLY A 270 13.00 1.66 -31.78
C GLY A 270 13.98 0.71 -31.08
N GLN A 271 13.82 0.53 -29.77
CA GLN A 271 14.67 -0.35 -28.96
C GLN A 271 13.98 -1.71 -28.78
N PRO A 272 14.74 -2.82 -28.72
CA PRO A 272 14.17 -4.14 -28.50
C PRO A 272 13.63 -4.29 -27.08
N SER A 273 12.51 -5.03 -26.93
CA SER A 273 11.91 -5.37 -25.65
C SER A 273 12.72 -6.45 -24.92
N LEU A 274 12.36 -6.68 -23.63
CA LEU A 274 12.87 -7.83 -22.86
C LEU A 274 12.48 -9.16 -23.52
N ASP A 275 13.29 -10.21 -23.32
CA ASP A 275 13.07 -11.55 -23.89
C ASP A 275 13.06 -12.67 -22.84
N ALA A 276 13.25 -12.34 -21.55
CA ALA A 276 13.02 -13.24 -20.41
C ALA A 276 12.70 -12.43 -19.15
N LEU A 277 11.86 -12.96 -18.28
CA LEU A 277 11.41 -12.27 -17.07
C LEU A 277 11.46 -13.18 -15.85
N LEU A 278 12.12 -12.74 -14.77
CA LEU A 278 11.99 -13.31 -13.44
C LEU A 278 11.06 -12.42 -12.60
N VAL A 279 9.94 -12.96 -12.16
CA VAL A 279 8.95 -12.28 -11.30
C VAL A 279 9.13 -12.77 -9.87
N VAL A 280 9.37 -11.89 -8.91
CA VAL A 280 9.60 -12.26 -7.51
C VAL A 280 8.69 -11.48 -6.56
N GLY A 281 7.77 -12.20 -5.90
CA GLY A 281 6.85 -11.61 -4.94
C GLY A 281 6.01 -10.47 -5.54
N ALA A 282 5.65 -10.62 -6.80
CA ALA A 282 4.90 -9.63 -7.56
C ALA A 282 3.80 -10.30 -8.41
N ARG A 283 2.71 -9.56 -8.61
CA ARG A 283 1.64 -9.95 -9.51
C ARG A 283 1.76 -9.23 -10.83
N LEU A 284 1.72 -9.96 -11.93
CA LEU A 284 1.51 -9.37 -13.24
C LEU A 284 0.04 -8.94 -13.32
N GLY A 285 -0.19 -7.64 -13.34
CA GLY A 285 -1.53 -7.06 -13.38
C GLY A 285 -1.66 -6.01 -14.47
N MET A 286 -2.77 -5.28 -14.48
CA MET A 286 -3.09 -4.26 -15.48
C MET A 286 -1.93 -3.28 -15.71
N TYR A 287 -1.33 -2.77 -14.62
CA TYR A 287 -0.26 -1.77 -14.69
C TYR A 287 1.16 -2.37 -14.84
N SER A 288 1.31 -3.69 -14.72
CA SER A 288 2.61 -4.37 -14.67
C SER A 288 2.82 -5.31 -15.86
N GLY A 289 2.20 -5.03 -16.99
CA GLY A 289 2.36 -5.84 -18.20
C GLY A 289 1.64 -7.19 -18.19
N GLY A 290 0.70 -7.44 -17.27
CA GLY A 290 -0.11 -8.65 -17.27
C GLY A 290 -0.93 -8.81 -18.54
N ARG A 291 -1.35 -7.70 -19.16
CA ARG A 291 -2.12 -7.65 -20.43
C ARG A 291 -1.36 -6.99 -21.57
N SER A 292 -0.50 -6.00 -21.27
CA SER A 292 0.21 -5.24 -22.30
C SER A 292 1.39 -6.02 -22.87
N GLN A 293 1.32 -6.36 -24.15
CA GLN A 293 2.42 -6.98 -24.88
C GLN A 293 3.58 -6.00 -25.16
N ALA A 294 3.34 -4.69 -25.09
CA ALA A 294 4.37 -3.69 -25.19
C ALA A 294 5.29 -3.68 -23.95
N ILE A 295 4.76 -4.04 -22.79
CA ILE A 295 5.53 -4.10 -21.53
C ILE A 295 6.16 -5.49 -21.37
N VAL A 296 5.36 -6.55 -21.43
CA VAL A 296 5.80 -7.94 -21.38
C VAL A 296 5.35 -8.64 -22.66
N PRO A 297 6.24 -8.87 -23.64
CA PRO A 297 5.87 -9.52 -24.89
C PRO A 297 5.27 -10.92 -24.68
N SER A 298 4.41 -11.33 -25.61
CA SER A 298 3.85 -12.69 -25.62
C SER A 298 4.93 -13.73 -25.93
N GLY A 299 4.84 -14.87 -25.29
CA GLY A 299 5.69 -16.03 -25.58
C GLY A 299 7.10 -15.96 -25.04
N ILE A 300 7.48 -14.90 -24.30
CA ILE A 300 8.77 -14.89 -23.63
C ILE A 300 8.76 -15.85 -22.43
N PRO A 301 9.89 -16.52 -22.13
CA PRO A 301 10.03 -17.34 -20.94
C PRO A 301 9.90 -16.51 -19.66
N ILE A 302 9.06 -16.99 -18.73
CA ILE A 302 8.82 -16.37 -17.42
C ILE A 302 9.09 -17.40 -16.32
N ALA A 303 9.92 -17.01 -15.35
CA ALA A 303 9.99 -17.63 -14.04
C ALA A 303 9.24 -16.77 -13.02
N GLN A 304 8.40 -17.40 -12.18
CA GLN A 304 7.63 -16.68 -11.18
C GLN A 304 7.78 -17.33 -9.81
N VAL A 305 8.16 -16.53 -8.82
CA VAL A 305 8.34 -16.91 -7.42
C VAL A 305 7.29 -16.21 -6.58
N ASP A 306 6.44 -16.96 -5.91
CA ASP A 306 5.44 -16.41 -4.99
C ASP A 306 5.16 -17.39 -3.85
N VAL A 307 4.74 -16.89 -2.69
CA VAL A 307 4.29 -17.70 -1.54
C VAL A 307 2.82 -18.12 -1.65
N HIS A 308 2.11 -17.60 -2.65
CA HIS A 308 0.69 -17.89 -2.90
C HIS A 308 0.49 -18.65 -4.22
N PRO A 309 0.08 -19.93 -4.18
CA PRO A 309 0.01 -20.74 -5.38
C PRO A 309 -0.96 -20.19 -6.44
N ALA A 310 -2.02 -19.49 -6.05
CA ALA A 310 -2.99 -18.91 -6.99
C ALA A 310 -2.46 -17.71 -7.79
N GLU A 311 -1.29 -17.17 -7.45
CA GLU A 311 -0.66 -16.10 -8.24
C GLU A 311 0.23 -16.65 -9.37
N LEU A 312 0.70 -17.90 -9.25
CA LEU A 312 1.56 -18.52 -10.25
C LEU A 312 0.78 -18.79 -11.54
N GLY A 313 1.19 -18.14 -12.63
CA GLY A 313 0.57 -18.31 -13.95
C GLY A 313 -0.80 -17.65 -14.12
N ARG A 314 -1.24 -16.77 -13.23
CA ARG A 314 -2.60 -16.19 -13.25
C ARG A 314 -2.95 -15.44 -14.54
N LEU A 315 -2.03 -14.68 -15.13
CA LEU A 315 -2.28 -13.85 -16.33
C LEU A 315 -1.34 -14.13 -17.49
N ARG A 316 -0.27 -14.87 -17.26
CA ARG A 316 0.73 -15.23 -18.26
C ARG A 316 1.13 -16.67 -18.05
N GLU A 317 1.46 -17.35 -19.12
CA GLU A 317 2.09 -18.66 -19.03
C GLU A 317 3.46 -18.53 -18.36
N VAL A 318 3.74 -19.41 -17.39
CA VAL A 318 4.96 -19.42 -16.59
C VAL A 318 5.66 -20.76 -16.79
N GLN A 319 6.89 -20.72 -17.32
CA GLN A 319 7.70 -21.91 -17.56
C GLN A 319 8.30 -22.47 -16.27
N VAL A 320 8.67 -21.60 -15.34
CA VAL A 320 9.28 -21.99 -14.05
C VAL A 320 8.45 -21.41 -12.89
N PRO A 321 7.35 -22.08 -12.49
CA PRO A 321 6.57 -21.68 -11.33
C PRO A 321 7.23 -22.18 -10.03
N VAL A 322 7.50 -21.28 -9.07
CA VAL A 322 8.18 -21.61 -7.83
C VAL A 322 7.36 -21.12 -6.63
N LEU A 323 6.84 -22.05 -5.85
CA LEU A 323 6.13 -21.78 -4.61
C LEU A 323 7.14 -21.65 -3.46
N ALA A 324 7.69 -20.46 -3.25
CA ALA A 324 8.73 -20.22 -2.26
C ALA A 324 8.72 -18.75 -1.78
N ASP A 325 9.43 -18.52 -0.67
CA ASP A 325 9.68 -17.20 -0.13
C ASP A 325 10.67 -16.41 -1.01
N ALA A 326 10.41 -15.11 -1.17
CA ALA A 326 11.23 -14.25 -2.02
C ALA A 326 12.67 -14.14 -1.53
N ARG A 327 12.90 -13.98 -0.21
CA ARG A 327 14.23 -13.85 0.36
C ARG A 327 15.02 -15.15 0.25
N GLU A 328 14.41 -16.27 0.61
CA GLU A 328 15.05 -17.58 0.53
C GLU A 328 15.41 -17.95 -0.91
N THR A 329 14.55 -17.59 -1.87
CA THR A 329 14.82 -17.83 -3.29
C THR A 329 15.94 -16.91 -3.81
N LEU A 330 15.88 -15.62 -3.53
CA LEU A 330 16.92 -14.69 -3.96
C LEU A 330 18.28 -14.99 -3.32
N ARG A 331 18.29 -15.46 -2.06
CA ARG A 331 19.49 -15.95 -1.39
C ARG A 331 20.09 -17.15 -2.13
N ALA A 332 19.27 -18.16 -2.43
CA ALA A 332 19.73 -19.36 -3.14
C ALA A 332 20.22 -19.02 -4.56
N LEU A 333 19.52 -18.14 -5.27
CA LEU A 333 19.93 -17.64 -6.58
C LEU A 333 21.29 -16.91 -6.50
N ALA A 334 21.47 -16.01 -5.53
CA ALA A 334 22.71 -15.28 -5.36
C ALA A 334 23.89 -16.18 -4.97
N ASP A 335 23.66 -17.23 -4.18
CA ASP A 335 24.70 -18.18 -3.78
C ASP A 335 25.18 -19.02 -4.97
N VAL A 336 24.29 -19.38 -5.90
CA VAL A 336 24.64 -20.10 -7.13
C VAL A 336 25.24 -19.16 -8.18
N ALA A 337 24.74 -17.95 -8.29
CA ALA A 337 25.11 -16.97 -9.33
C ALA A 337 26.62 -16.70 -9.43
N VAL A 338 27.33 -16.76 -8.31
CA VAL A 338 28.80 -16.53 -8.28
C VAL A 338 29.61 -17.59 -9.03
N THR A 339 29.02 -18.76 -9.30
CA THR A 339 29.66 -19.86 -10.03
C THR A 339 29.24 -19.93 -11.50
N VAL A 340 28.30 -19.08 -11.91
CA VAL A 340 27.73 -19.06 -13.25
C VAL A 340 28.52 -18.10 -14.16
N ALA A 341 28.85 -18.56 -15.37
CA ALA A 341 29.34 -17.68 -16.42
C ALA A 341 28.14 -16.97 -17.07
N TRP A 342 27.90 -15.71 -16.64
CA TRP A 342 26.83 -14.88 -17.17
C TRP A 342 27.23 -14.23 -18.50
N PRO A 343 26.30 -14.06 -19.45
CA PRO A 343 26.50 -13.19 -20.59
C PRO A 343 26.72 -11.72 -20.18
N ASP A 344 27.38 -10.94 -21.04
CA ASP A 344 27.47 -9.50 -20.81
C ASP A 344 26.21 -8.79 -21.29
N TRP A 345 25.38 -8.34 -20.35
CA TRP A 345 24.15 -7.57 -20.59
C TRP A 345 24.30 -6.08 -20.28
N SER A 346 25.52 -5.57 -20.12
CA SER A 346 25.74 -4.18 -19.70
C SER A 346 25.08 -3.16 -20.65
N ALA A 347 25.12 -3.38 -21.94
CA ALA A 347 24.45 -2.51 -22.92
C ALA A 347 22.93 -2.56 -22.80
N TRP A 348 22.35 -3.74 -22.59
CA TRP A 348 20.91 -3.90 -22.33
C TRP A 348 20.50 -3.24 -21.03
N ALA A 349 21.21 -3.52 -19.94
CA ALA A 349 20.92 -2.94 -18.63
C ALA A 349 20.97 -1.41 -18.65
N ALA A 350 21.98 -0.83 -19.28
CA ALA A 350 22.11 0.62 -19.46
C ALA A 350 20.94 1.21 -20.26
N CYS A 351 20.56 0.58 -21.39
CA CYS A 351 19.42 1.01 -22.21
C CYS A 351 18.09 0.95 -21.39
N ALA A 352 17.81 -0.19 -20.78
CA ALA A 352 16.55 -0.44 -20.08
C ALA A 352 16.37 0.46 -18.85
N THR A 353 17.45 0.77 -18.12
CA THR A 353 17.37 1.61 -16.91
C THR A 353 17.47 3.12 -17.19
N ALA A 354 17.99 3.54 -18.33
CA ALA A 354 18.07 4.95 -18.72
C ALA A 354 16.69 5.61 -18.84
N ILE A 355 15.67 4.84 -19.18
CA ILE A 355 14.31 5.32 -19.44
C ILE A 355 13.70 6.05 -18.22
N LYS A 356 14.08 5.66 -16.99
CA LYS A 356 13.62 6.33 -15.76
C LYS A 356 14.00 7.81 -15.70
N SER A 357 15.07 8.23 -16.40
CA SER A 357 15.56 9.61 -16.43
C SER A 357 15.03 10.41 -17.63
N MET A 358 14.43 9.75 -18.61
CA MET A 358 13.97 10.40 -19.85
C MET A 358 12.61 11.07 -19.72
N THR A 359 11.83 10.65 -18.75
CA THR A 359 10.45 11.17 -18.54
C THR A 359 10.41 12.68 -18.29
N GLY A 360 11.45 13.24 -17.66
CA GLY A 360 11.53 14.67 -17.39
C GLY A 360 11.68 15.55 -18.65
N ALA A 361 12.25 15.02 -19.74
CA ALA A 361 12.44 15.78 -20.96
C ALA A 361 11.13 16.05 -21.74
N MET A 362 10.04 15.37 -21.39
CA MET A 362 8.73 15.50 -22.07
C MET A 362 8.03 16.85 -21.81
N PHE A 363 8.35 17.54 -20.71
CA PHE A 363 7.53 18.66 -20.23
C PHE A 363 8.19 20.04 -20.34
N GLY A 364 9.38 20.14 -20.91
CA GLY A 364 10.11 21.40 -21.02
C GLY A 364 10.48 22.02 -19.65
N PRO A 365 10.98 23.24 -19.62
CA PRO A 365 11.38 23.92 -18.39
C PRO A 365 10.17 24.42 -17.60
N ALA A 366 10.26 24.38 -16.27
CA ALA A 366 9.29 24.95 -15.38
C ALA A 366 9.14 26.46 -15.60
N GLN A 367 7.91 26.94 -15.56
CA GLN A 367 7.59 28.38 -15.63
C GLN A 367 7.20 28.88 -14.24
N PRO A 368 8.04 29.64 -13.54
CA PRO A 368 7.81 30.03 -12.14
C PRO A 368 6.51 30.78 -11.89
N GLU A 369 6.08 31.61 -12.84
CA GLU A 369 4.86 32.42 -12.73
C GLU A 369 3.59 31.68 -13.21
N GLN A 370 3.71 30.41 -13.61
CA GLN A 370 2.56 29.62 -14.07
C GLN A 370 1.52 29.45 -12.95
N SER A 371 0.28 29.80 -13.26
CA SER A 371 -0.88 29.68 -12.38
C SER A 371 -2.13 29.35 -13.24
N PRO A 372 -2.83 28.22 -12.98
CA PRO A 372 -2.45 27.13 -12.08
C PRO A 372 -1.14 26.41 -12.50
N ALA A 373 -0.46 25.78 -11.54
CA ALA A 373 0.83 25.15 -11.78
C ALA A 373 0.70 23.82 -12.52
N HIS A 374 1.64 23.52 -13.42
CA HIS A 374 1.69 22.23 -14.11
C HIS A 374 2.01 21.08 -13.11
N PRO A 375 1.21 20.00 -13.04
CA PRO A 375 1.37 18.94 -12.02
C PRO A 375 2.77 18.33 -11.98
N PHE A 376 3.41 18.09 -13.13
CA PHE A 376 4.78 17.59 -13.21
C PHE A 376 5.78 18.50 -12.49
N HIS A 377 5.70 19.83 -12.70
CA HIS A 377 6.61 20.79 -12.09
C HIS A 377 6.33 20.98 -10.60
N VAL A 378 5.08 20.79 -10.16
CA VAL A 378 4.74 20.70 -8.73
C VAL A 378 5.48 19.54 -8.09
N MET A 379 5.46 18.33 -8.70
CA MET A 379 6.19 17.17 -8.17
C MET A 379 7.70 17.39 -8.18
N GLN A 380 8.25 18.07 -9.18
CA GLN A 380 9.68 18.44 -9.20
C GLN A 380 10.03 19.39 -8.05
N ALA A 381 9.22 20.40 -7.80
CA ALA A 381 9.40 21.33 -6.68
C ALA A 381 9.32 20.62 -5.33
N LEU A 382 8.38 19.69 -5.17
CA LEU A 382 8.29 18.82 -3.99
C LEU A 382 9.57 18.00 -3.80
N ALA A 383 10.00 17.26 -4.83
CA ALA A 383 11.20 16.43 -4.77
C ALA A 383 12.47 17.23 -4.44
N ALA A 384 12.54 18.50 -4.86
CA ALA A 384 13.67 19.39 -4.58
C ALA A 384 13.64 19.96 -3.15
N ALA A 385 12.46 20.18 -2.56
CA ALA A 385 12.28 20.83 -1.27
C ALA A 385 12.28 19.84 -0.08
N LEU A 386 11.95 18.57 -0.32
CA LEU A 386 11.70 17.59 0.74
C LEU A 386 12.96 16.81 1.10
N PRO A 387 13.09 16.36 2.37
CA PRO A 387 14.19 15.49 2.78
C PRO A 387 14.28 14.21 1.95
N ARG A 388 15.50 13.76 1.67
CA ARG A 388 15.75 12.55 0.86
C ARG A 388 15.24 11.27 1.52
N ASP A 389 15.19 11.24 2.84
CA ASP A 389 14.70 10.14 3.67
C ASP A 389 13.21 10.25 4.01
N ALA A 390 12.49 11.22 3.46
CA ALA A 390 11.06 11.37 3.68
C ALA A 390 10.27 10.12 3.28
N ILE A 391 9.20 9.85 4.02
CA ILE A 391 8.22 8.81 3.69
C ILE A 391 7.06 9.46 2.95
N TYR A 392 6.84 9.05 1.71
CA TYR A 392 5.77 9.54 0.86
C TYR A 392 4.55 8.63 0.96
N VAL A 393 3.41 9.23 1.28
CA VAL A 393 2.09 8.59 1.25
C VAL A 393 1.31 9.19 0.10
N LEU A 394 1.00 8.37 -0.90
CA LEU A 394 0.32 8.81 -2.12
C LEU A 394 -1.16 8.46 -2.08
N ASP A 395 -2.00 9.42 -2.45
CA ASP A 395 -3.45 9.24 -2.56
C ASP A 395 -4.01 9.96 -3.79
N GLY A 396 -5.08 9.40 -4.34
CA GLY A 396 -5.65 9.87 -5.58
C GLY A 396 -5.07 9.20 -6.84
N GLY A 397 -5.76 9.33 -7.96
CA GLY A 397 -5.41 8.67 -9.21
C GLY A 397 -4.24 9.34 -9.92
N GLU A 398 -4.49 10.44 -10.65
CA GLU A 398 -3.45 11.14 -11.42
C GLU A 398 -2.37 11.76 -10.54
N THR A 399 -2.72 12.27 -9.35
CA THR A 399 -1.74 12.83 -8.40
C THR A 399 -0.69 11.78 -8.03
N SER A 400 -1.11 10.55 -7.77
CA SER A 400 -0.18 9.43 -7.53
C SER A 400 0.67 9.12 -8.77
N ALA A 401 0.07 9.12 -9.97
CA ALA A 401 0.79 8.88 -11.21
C ALA A 401 1.89 9.95 -11.45
N TRP A 402 1.58 11.23 -11.28
CA TRP A 402 2.55 12.33 -11.36
C TRP A 402 3.66 12.18 -10.31
N SER A 403 3.30 11.77 -9.08
CA SER A 403 4.27 11.52 -8.00
C SER A 403 5.21 10.38 -8.35
N HIS A 404 4.68 9.26 -8.83
CA HIS A 404 5.48 8.11 -9.28
C HIS A 404 6.45 8.48 -10.41
N MET A 405 6.10 9.42 -11.27
CA MET A 405 6.98 9.87 -12.35
C MET A 405 8.25 10.57 -11.84
N VAL A 406 8.14 11.36 -10.77
CA VAL A 406 9.21 12.26 -10.31
C VAL A 406 9.92 11.78 -9.05
N LEU A 407 9.19 11.27 -8.05
CA LEU A 407 9.76 10.94 -6.76
C LEU A 407 10.84 9.85 -6.86
N GLN A 408 11.89 10.04 -6.06
CA GLN A 408 13.03 9.16 -5.95
C GLN A 408 13.11 8.63 -4.53
N VAL A 409 13.07 7.33 -4.37
CA VAL A 409 13.15 6.66 -3.06
C VAL A 409 14.27 5.61 -3.06
N ASP A 410 14.88 5.41 -1.91
CA ASP A 410 16.05 4.55 -1.74
C ASP A 410 15.77 3.33 -0.84
N ALA A 411 14.60 3.29 -0.19
CA ALA A 411 14.18 2.20 0.68
C ALA A 411 12.68 1.90 0.53
N SER A 412 12.30 0.64 0.70
CA SER A 412 10.93 0.15 0.47
C SER A 412 9.87 0.84 1.33
N HIS A 413 10.22 1.29 2.55
CA HIS A 413 9.29 1.98 3.44
C HIS A 413 8.99 3.43 3.05
N GLN A 414 9.80 4.04 2.15
CA GLN A 414 9.68 5.45 1.81
C GLN A 414 8.51 5.79 0.87
N LEU A 415 7.85 4.81 0.25
CA LEU A 415 6.72 5.09 -0.62
C LEU A 415 5.62 4.05 -0.41
N ILE A 416 4.45 4.55 0.01
CA ILE A 416 3.24 3.76 0.24
C ILE A 416 2.01 4.48 -0.33
N GLY A 417 0.93 3.75 -0.54
CA GLY A 417 -0.33 4.30 -1.02
C GLY A 417 -1.36 3.19 -1.25
N ALA A 418 -2.50 3.55 -1.83
CA ALA A 418 -3.48 2.57 -2.26
C ALA A 418 -2.92 1.67 -3.35
N GLY A 419 -3.34 0.40 -3.34
CA GLY A 419 -2.99 -0.58 -4.35
C GLY A 419 -4.16 -0.92 -5.27
N TYR A 420 -4.33 -2.21 -5.54
CA TYR A 420 -5.34 -2.72 -6.48
C TYR A 420 -6.79 -2.42 -6.09
N HIS A 421 -7.06 -2.13 -4.82
CA HIS A 421 -8.40 -1.72 -4.42
C HIS A 421 -8.81 -0.38 -5.03
N GLY A 422 -7.84 0.50 -5.30
CA GLY A 422 -8.10 1.82 -5.87
C GLY A 422 -8.91 2.74 -4.95
N ALA A 423 -8.90 2.47 -3.64
CA ALA A 423 -9.61 3.29 -2.68
C ALA A 423 -8.98 4.69 -2.59
N LEU A 424 -9.84 5.71 -2.61
CA LEU A 424 -9.48 7.10 -2.36
C LEU A 424 -9.66 7.44 -0.88
N GLY A 425 -8.94 8.46 -0.41
CA GLY A 425 -8.99 8.90 0.98
C GLY A 425 -8.23 8.02 1.96
N VAL A 426 -7.38 7.11 1.46
CA VAL A 426 -6.52 6.28 2.30
C VAL A 426 -5.38 7.08 2.93
N GLY A 427 -4.96 8.16 2.25
CA GLY A 427 -3.76 8.94 2.57
C GLY A 427 -3.72 9.52 3.96
N PRO A 428 -4.76 10.19 4.48
CA PRO A 428 -4.75 10.75 5.83
C PRO A 428 -4.48 9.70 6.91
N GLY A 429 -5.17 8.56 6.86
CA GLY A 429 -4.95 7.45 7.79
C GLY A 429 -3.56 6.84 7.63
N MET A 430 -3.13 6.55 6.40
CA MET A 430 -1.80 5.99 6.13
C MET A 430 -0.68 6.92 6.60
N ALA A 431 -0.81 8.23 6.42
CA ALA A 431 0.20 9.20 6.86
C ALA A 431 0.35 9.24 8.38
N ILE A 432 -0.76 9.13 9.12
CA ILE A 432 -0.76 9.02 10.59
C ILE A 432 -0.04 7.74 11.00
N GLY A 433 -0.41 6.59 10.41
CA GLY A 433 0.20 5.30 10.71
C GLY A 433 1.70 5.27 10.43
N ALA A 434 2.13 5.83 9.30
CA ALA A 434 3.54 5.96 8.94
C ALA A 434 4.30 6.88 9.91
N GLN A 435 3.72 8.03 10.32
CA GLN A 435 4.37 8.96 11.24
C GLN A 435 4.53 8.37 12.66
N ILE A 436 3.56 7.56 13.11
CA ILE A 436 3.67 6.83 14.38
C ILE A 436 4.75 5.76 14.30
N ALA A 437 4.86 5.07 13.17
CA ALA A 437 5.87 4.05 12.92
C ALA A 437 7.29 4.63 12.86
N HIS A 438 7.44 5.84 12.33
CA HIS A 438 8.71 6.53 12.08
C HIS A 438 8.68 7.96 12.62
N PRO A 439 8.73 8.15 13.96
CA PRO A 439 8.57 9.47 14.58
C PRO A 439 9.69 10.46 14.20
N ASP A 440 10.87 9.96 13.87
CA ASP A 440 12.05 10.78 13.53
C ASP A 440 12.18 11.11 12.04
N GLN A 441 11.35 10.49 11.17
CA GLN A 441 11.32 10.77 9.75
C GLN A 441 10.15 11.68 9.38
N ARG A 442 10.34 12.53 8.37
CA ARG A 442 9.25 13.35 7.86
C ARG A 442 8.32 12.51 7.00
N VAL A 443 7.04 12.51 7.35
CA VAL A 443 5.99 11.94 6.50
C VAL A 443 5.34 13.03 5.66
N VAL A 444 5.25 12.78 4.35
CA VAL A 444 4.65 13.67 3.38
C VAL A 444 3.50 12.96 2.69
N HIS A 445 2.30 13.43 2.93
CA HIS A 445 1.08 12.97 2.27
C HIS A 445 0.84 13.83 1.04
N ILE A 446 0.89 13.24 -0.15
CA ILE A 446 0.61 13.90 -1.44
C ILE A 446 -0.70 13.36 -1.96
N THR A 447 -1.68 14.23 -2.14
CA THR A 447 -3.06 13.85 -2.46
C THR A 447 -3.70 14.79 -3.47
N GLY A 448 -4.67 14.27 -4.23
CA GLY A 448 -5.60 15.10 -4.99
C GLY A 448 -6.70 15.68 -4.09
N ASP A 449 -7.33 16.76 -4.55
CA ASP A 449 -8.46 17.39 -3.87
C ASP A 449 -9.63 16.42 -3.66
N GLY A 450 -10.01 15.65 -4.67
CA GLY A 450 -11.07 14.65 -4.55
C GLY A 450 -10.76 13.59 -3.49
N ALA A 451 -9.54 13.06 -3.45
CA ALA A 451 -9.15 12.05 -2.47
C ALA A 451 -9.11 12.64 -1.05
N MET A 452 -8.59 13.87 -0.88
CA MET A 452 -8.55 14.53 0.43
C MET A 452 -9.93 14.74 1.04
N GLY A 453 -10.95 14.94 0.21
CA GLY A 453 -12.33 15.16 0.66
C GLY A 453 -12.93 13.98 1.43
N PHE A 454 -12.43 12.75 1.28
CA PHE A 454 -12.97 11.57 1.98
C PHE A 454 -12.67 11.56 3.48
N ASN A 455 -11.45 11.93 3.87
CA ASN A 455 -10.99 11.80 5.27
C ASN A 455 -10.25 13.06 5.77
N ILE A 456 -10.71 14.23 5.35
CA ILE A 456 -10.12 15.53 5.74
C ILE A 456 -10.15 15.77 7.25
N GLN A 457 -11.13 15.18 7.95
CA GLN A 457 -11.28 15.28 9.41
C GLN A 457 -10.09 14.71 10.19
N GLU A 458 -9.23 13.92 9.55
CA GLU A 458 -8.04 13.37 10.21
C GLU A 458 -6.94 14.41 10.46
N PHE A 459 -7.07 15.64 9.96
CA PHE A 459 -6.28 16.77 10.46
C PHE A 459 -6.48 16.98 11.96
N ASP A 460 -7.70 16.78 12.49
CA ASP A 460 -7.94 16.76 13.94
C ASP A 460 -7.12 15.68 14.65
N THR A 461 -7.09 14.47 14.11
CA THR A 461 -6.28 13.37 14.68
C THR A 461 -4.79 13.72 14.69
N GLN A 462 -4.25 14.28 13.60
CA GLN A 462 -2.87 14.71 13.54
C GLN A 462 -2.56 15.79 14.60
N VAL A 463 -3.44 16.75 14.77
CA VAL A 463 -3.27 17.84 15.76
C VAL A 463 -3.35 17.31 17.19
N ARG A 464 -4.36 16.51 17.53
CA ARG A 464 -4.52 15.92 18.87
C ARG A 464 -3.35 15.06 19.31
N HIS A 465 -2.76 14.33 18.37
CA HIS A 465 -1.62 13.46 18.64
C HIS A 465 -0.26 14.10 18.36
N GLY A 466 -0.22 15.38 17.96
CA GLY A 466 1.04 16.11 17.72
C GLY A 466 1.89 15.52 16.59
N LEU A 467 1.29 14.98 15.55
CA LEU A 467 1.95 14.29 14.45
C LEU A 467 2.30 15.26 13.32
N PRO A 468 3.58 15.62 13.10
CA PRO A 468 3.98 16.68 12.18
C PRO A 468 3.96 16.23 10.71
N VAL A 469 2.86 15.65 10.26
CA VAL A 469 2.66 15.26 8.86
C VAL A 469 2.55 16.51 7.98
N LEU A 470 3.24 16.52 6.85
CA LEU A 470 3.05 17.49 5.79
C LEU A 470 2.08 16.92 4.75
N THR A 471 0.90 17.49 4.63
CA THR A 471 -0.06 17.17 3.56
C THR A 471 0.06 18.20 2.44
N VAL A 472 0.25 17.72 1.21
CA VAL A 472 0.22 18.54 -0.01
C VAL A 472 -1.01 18.15 -0.81
N VAL A 473 -1.95 19.07 -0.95
CA VAL A 473 -3.17 18.87 -1.74
C VAL A 473 -2.99 19.50 -3.11
N CYS A 474 -2.88 18.65 -4.13
CA CYS A 474 -2.89 19.08 -5.53
C CYS A 474 -4.34 19.31 -5.96
N ASN A 475 -4.77 20.57 -5.97
CA ASN A 475 -6.15 20.96 -6.22
C ASN A 475 -6.33 21.40 -7.67
N ASN A 476 -6.88 20.54 -8.51
CA ASN A 476 -7.27 20.87 -9.88
C ASN A 476 -8.79 21.07 -10.03
N GLN A 477 -9.54 20.98 -8.93
CA GLN A 477 -11.00 21.10 -8.88
C GLN A 477 -11.75 20.04 -9.71
N LEU A 478 -11.12 18.86 -9.88
CA LEU A 478 -11.67 17.78 -10.67
C LEU A 478 -11.44 16.42 -10.01
N TRP A 479 -12.32 15.47 -10.32
CA TRP A 479 -11.95 14.06 -10.33
C TRP A 479 -11.05 13.81 -11.54
N GLY A 480 -9.78 14.24 -11.49
CA GLY A 480 -8.89 14.38 -12.63
C GLY A 480 -8.82 13.13 -13.52
N MET A 481 -8.56 11.95 -12.94
CA MET A 481 -8.50 10.71 -13.71
C MET A 481 -9.83 10.39 -14.43
N SER A 482 -10.97 10.66 -13.82
CA SER A 482 -12.29 10.45 -14.42
C SER A 482 -12.61 11.49 -15.50
N ALA A 483 -12.31 12.76 -15.24
CA ALA A 483 -12.52 13.86 -16.19
C ALA A 483 -11.69 13.65 -17.46
N HIS A 484 -10.39 13.42 -17.32
CA HIS A 484 -9.51 13.19 -18.46
C HIS A 484 -9.81 11.86 -19.18
N GLY A 485 -10.29 10.84 -18.45
CA GLY A 485 -10.80 9.62 -19.06
C GLY A 485 -12.04 9.89 -19.93
N GLN A 486 -12.99 10.68 -19.44
CA GLN A 486 -14.17 11.09 -20.23
C GLN A 486 -13.78 11.94 -21.45
N ASP A 487 -12.82 12.85 -21.30
CA ASP A 487 -12.33 13.67 -22.41
C ASP A 487 -11.78 12.81 -23.56
N LEU A 488 -11.00 11.78 -23.21
CA LEU A 488 -10.41 10.87 -24.20
C LEU A 488 -11.43 9.98 -24.91
N ILE A 489 -12.50 9.59 -24.20
CA ILE A 489 -13.49 8.65 -24.72
C ILE A 489 -14.65 9.37 -25.42
N TYR A 490 -15.17 10.43 -24.81
CA TYR A 490 -16.42 11.07 -25.21
C TYR A 490 -16.25 12.53 -25.68
N GLY A 491 -15.09 13.12 -25.43
CA GLY A 491 -14.83 14.53 -25.63
C GLY A 491 -15.19 15.39 -24.42
N ARG A 492 -14.48 16.51 -24.30
CA ARG A 492 -14.54 17.39 -23.14
C ARG A 492 -15.93 17.93 -22.80
N ASP A 493 -16.72 18.21 -23.81
CA ASP A 493 -18.09 18.75 -23.64
C ASP A 493 -19.07 17.72 -23.06
N GLN A 494 -18.62 16.48 -22.87
CA GLN A 494 -19.40 15.36 -22.33
C GLN A 494 -18.98 14.96 -20.91
N ARG A 495 -18.28 15.83 -20.17
CA ARG A 495 -17.94 15.58 -18.76
C ARG A 495 -19.21 15.50 -17.90
N VAL A 496 -19.28 14.48 -17.03
CA VAL A 496 -20.41 14.26 -16.12
C VAL A 496 -19.90 13.94 -14.72
N ILE A 497 -20.33 14.71 -13.72
CA ILE A 497 -20.05 14.49 -12.29
C ILE A 497 -18.53 14.44 -11.99
N THR A 498 -17.73 15.25 -12.65
CA THR A 498 -16.29 15.26 -12.48
C THR A 498 -15.72 16.55 -11.92
N GLU A 499 -16.55 17.58 -11.74
CA GLU A 499 -16.12 18.88 -11.25
C GLU A 499 -16.26 18.97 -9.72
N LEU A 500 -15.27 19.57 -9.07
CA LEU A 500 -15.18 19.76 -7.62
C LEU A 500 -14.85 21.23 -7.28
N PRO A 501 -15.68 22.21 -7.68
CA PRO A 501 -15.31 23.61 -7.55
C PRO A 501 -15.38 24.12 -6.10
N GLY A 502 -14.49 25.03 -5.76
CA GLY A 502 -14.62 25.96 -4.65
C GLY A 502 -14.14 25.49 -3.27
N THR A 503 -13.75 24.24 -3.08
CA THR A 503 -13.24 23.78 -1.78
C THR A 503 -11.84 24.34 -1.51
N ARG A 504 -11.66 24.91 -0.32
CA ARG A 504 -10.41 25.49 0.16
C ARG A 504 -9.83 24.62 1.28
N TYR A 505 -9.00 23.66 0.91
CA TYR A 505 -8.45 22.64 1.81
C TYR A 505 -7.50 23.24 2.85
N ALA A 506 -6.72 24.27 2.49
CA ALA A 506 -5.86 24.98 3.42
C ALA A 506 -6.66 25.66 4.53
N ASP A 507 -7.79 26.33 4.20
CA ASP A 507 -8.63 27.01 5.20
C ASP A 507 -9.24 25.97 6.18
N ILE A 508 -9.67 24.82 5.69
CA ILE A 508 -10.20 23.73 6.53
C ILE A 508 -9.10 23.18 7.45
N ALA A 509 -7.91 22.93 6.92
CA ALA A 509 -6.77 22.46 7.72
C ALA A 509 -6.39 23.48 8.81
N GLN A 510 -6.43 24.78 8.49
CA GLN A 510 -6.18 25.85 9.44
C GLN A 510 -7.22 25.85 10.58
N ALA A 511 -8.49 25.61 10.26
CA ALA A 511 -9.57 25.53 11.24
C ALA A 511 -9.39 24.35 12.22
N PHE A 512 -8.74 23.26 11.80
CA PHE A 512 -8.33 22.17 12.68
C PHE A 512 -7.08 22.47 13.51
N GLY A 513 -6.36 23.57 13.24
CA GLY A 513 -5.16 23.97 13.98
C GLY A 513 -3.83 23.65 13.29
N CYS A 514 -3.85 23.16 12.06
CA CYS A 514 -2.66 22.95 11.25
C CYS A 514 -1.97 24.26 10.87
N HIS A 515 -0.68 24.22 10.53
CA HIS A 515 -0.10 25.23 9.66
C HIS A 515 -0.70 25.04 8.26
N ALA A 516 -1.18 26.10 7.61
CA ALA A 516 -1.82 25.94 6.32
C ALA A 516 -1.53 27.12 5.38
N GLU A 517 -1.25 26.80 4.12
CA GLU A 517 -1.01 27.78 3.06
C GLU A 517 -1.65 27.32 1.75
N ARG A 518 -2.22 28.28 1.02
CA ARG A 518 -2.69 28.06 -0.36
C ARG A 518 -1.72 28.74 -1.33
N VAL A 519 -1.27 27.97 -2.30
CA VAL A 519 -0.29 28.36 -3.31
C VAL A 519 -0.95 28.34 -4.69
N GLU A 520 -0.88 29.45 -5.40
CA GLU A 520 -1.45 29.59 -6.73
C GLU A 520 -0.40 29.58 -7.84
N ARG A 521 0.83 30.08 -7.57
CA ARG A 521 1.94 30.11 -8.53
C ARG A 521 3.02 29.12 -8.15
N LEU A 522 3.63 28.51 -9.14
CA LEU A 522 4.70 27.54 -8.91
C LEU A 522 5.88 28.13 -8.10
N ALA A 523 6.22 29.41 -8.33
CA ALA A 523 7.31 30.09 -7.61
C ALA A 523 7.11 30.15 -6.09
N ASP A 524 5.87 30.19 -5.63
CA ASP A 524 5.53 30.31 -4.20
C ASP A 524 5.57 28.96 -3.47
N LEU A 525 5.58 27.84 -4.21
CA LEU A 525 5.49 26.51 -3.61
C LEU A 525 6.71 26.16 -2.76
N GLY A 526 7.93 26.35 -3.26
CA GLY A 526 9.15 26.05 -2.51
C GLY A 526 9.21 26.79 -1.16
N PRO A 527 9.03 28.12 -1.12
CA PRO A 527 8.94 28.88 0.13
C PRO A 527 7.85 28.40 1.08
N ALA A 528 6.64 28.06 0.59
CA ALA A 528 5.54 27.54 1.41
C ALA A 528 5.90 26.18 2.04
N LEU A 529 6.50 25.29 1.28
CA LEU A 529 6.96 24.00 1.79
C LEU A 529 8.00 24.15 2.89
N GLN A 530 8.95 25.09 2.76
CA GLN A 530 9.96 25.36 3.79
C GLN A 530 9.31 25.86 5.10
N ARG A 531 8.32 26.75 5.02
CA ARG A 531 7.58 27.22 6.20
C ARG A 531 6.78 26.09 6.85
N ALA A 532 6.11 25.28 6.03
CA ALA A 532 5.35 24.12 6.49
C ALA A 532 6.24 23.08 7.20
N LEU A 533 7.43 22.78 6.65
CA LEU A 533 8.40 21.89 7.27
C LEU A 533 8.94 22.43 8.60
N ALA A 534 9.14 23.74 8.68
CA ALA A 534 9.63 24.42 9.90
C ALA A 534 8.57 24.60 10.98
N ALA A 535 7.29 24.42 10.67
CA ALA A 535 6.17 24.69 11.60
C ALA A 535 6.14 23.79 12.85
N GLY A 536 6.81 22.62 12.83
CA GLY A 536 6.87 21.69 13.97
C GLY A 536 5.52 21.09 14.39
N LYS A 537 4.49 21.22 13.57
CA LYS A 537 3.13 20.72 13.77
C LYS A 537 2.55 20.23 12.44
N PRO A 538 1.37 19.56 12.44
CA PRO A 538 0.70 19.19 11.20
C PRO A 538 0.57 20.37 10.25
N ALA A 539 0.83 20.16 8.97
CA ALA A 539 0.82 21.21 7.97
C ALA A 539 0.08 20.78 6.69
N CYS A 540 -0.61 21.74 6.05
CA CYS A 540 -1.26 21.57 4.77
C CYS A 540 -0.78 22.64 3.79
N VAL A 541 -0.25 22.25 2.66
CA VAL A 541 0.02 23.12 1.52
C VAL A 541 -0.92 22.72 0.40
N GLU A 542 -1.91 23.57 0.13
CA GLU A 542 -2.81 23.42 -1.01
C GLU A 542 -2.20 24.13 -2.21
N VAL A 543 -1.90 23.39 -3.28
CA VAL A 543 -1.36 23.96 -4.51
C VAL A 543 -2.37 23.81 -5.64
N MET A 544 -2.68 24.95 -6.31
CA MET A 544 -3.57 24.95 -7.47
C MET A 544 -2.84 24.37 -8.67
N THR A 545 -3.38 23.26 -9.20
CA THR A 545 -2.81 22.56 -10.36
C THR A 545 -3.70 22.71 -11.58
N ASP A 546 -3.07 22.71 -12.75
CA ASP A 546 -3.74 22.92 -14.02
C ASP A 546 -4.64 21.71 -14.34
N SER A 547 -5.94 21.99 -14.46
CA SER A 547 -6.99 21.02 -14.76
C SER A 547 -7.01 20.54 -16.22
N GLU A 548 -6.25 21.17 -17.10
CA GLU A 548 -6.18 20.84 -18.51
C GLU A 548 -5.07 19.84 -18.82
N VAL A 549 -4.16 19.65 -17.87
CA VAL A 549 -2.99 18.80 -18.06
C VAL A 549 -3.31 17.36 -17.72
N THR A 550 -3.37 16.52 -18.74
CA THR A 550 -3.59 15.07 -18.62
C THR A 550 -2.28 14.32 -18.46
N HIS A 551 -2.25 13.33 -17.56
CA HIS A 551 -1.06 12.48 -17.38
C HIS A 551 -0.79 11.64 -18.64
N PRO A 552 0.48 11.53 -19.13
CA PRO A 552 0.81 10.85 -20.38
C PRO A 552 0.41 9.37 -20.46
N SER A 553 0.22 8.70 -19.33
CA SER A 553 -0.24 7.31 -19.31
C SER A 553 -1.76 7.16 -19.46
N MET A 554 -2.54 8.24 -19.41
CA MET A 554 -4.00 8.15 -19.46
C MET A 554 -4.54 7.43 -20.71
N PRO A 555 -4.04 7.68 -21.94
CA PRO A 555 -4.50 6.93 -23.10
C PRO A 555 -4.29 5.41 -22.96
N ALA A 556 -3.16 4.99 -22.37
CA ALA A 556 -2.88 3.57 -22.15
C ALA A 556 -3.73 2.96 -21.01
N ILE A 557 -4.06 3.75 -19.96
CA ILE A 557 -4.91 3.33 -18.85
C ILE A 557 -6.37 3.18 -19.31
N VAL A 558 -6.86 4.16 -20.07
CA VAL A 558 -8.25 4.21 -20.53
C VAL A 558 -8.51 3.21 -21.67
N GLY A 559 -7.45 2.79 -22.38
CA GLY A 559 -7.62 1.96 -23.58
C GLY A 559 -8.15 2.74 -24.77
N ALA A 560 -7.79 4.02 -24.89
CA ALA A 560 -8.30 4.94 -25.92
C ALA A 560 -7.72 4.73 -27.33
N ALA A 561 -7.32 3.51 -27.69
CA ALA A 561 -7.10 3.16 -29.08
C ALA A 561 -8.45 2.95 -29.76
N ASP A 562 -8.63 3.50 -30.97
CA ASP A 562 -9.83 3.22 -31.77
C ASP A 562 -10.03 1.71 -31.86
N PRO A 563 -11.19 1.18 -31.41
CA PRO A 563 -11.43 -0.25 -31.50
C PRO A 563 -11.52 -0.67 -32.97
N ALA A 564 -11.10 -1.89 -33.27
CA ALA A 564 -11.34 -2.46 -34.60
C ALA A 564 -12.85 -2.52 -34.88
N PRO A 565 -13.27 -2.57 -36.18
CA PRO A 565 -14.71 -2.56 -36.53
C PRO A 565 -15.56 -3.65 -35.89
N ASN A 566 -14.91 -4.74 -35.40
CA ASN A 566 -15.56 -5.84 -34.69
C ASN A 566 -15.24 -5.85 -33.19
N GLU A 567 -14.77 -4.74 -32.64
CA GLU A 567 -14.47 -4.61 -31.23
C GLU A 567 -15.36 -3.55 -30.56
N ILE A 568 -15.70 -3.80 -29.31
CA ILE A 568 -16.29 -2.81 -28.41
C ILE A 568 -15.20 -2.38 -27.43
N MET A 569 -14.92 -1.09 -27.37
CA MET A 569 -14.03 -0.52 -26.38
C MET A 569 -14.67 -0.61 -24.99
N ILE A 570 -13.94 -1.19 -24.04
CA ILE A 570 -14.31 -1.22 -22.63
C ILE A 570 -13.30 -0.35 -21.87
N PRO A 571 -13.69 0.84 -21.42
CA PRO A 571 -12.78 1.74 -20.70
C PRO A 571 -12.11 1.02 -19.51
N TYR A 572 -10.81 1.19 -19.38
CA TYR A 572 -9.97 0.58 -18.34
C TYR A 572 -9.78 -0.95 -18.43
N TYR A 573 -10.34 -1.60 -19.45
CA TYR A 573 -10.24 -3.05 -19.67
C TYR A 573 -9.89 -3.37 -21.13
N ASP A 574 -9.68 -4.64 -21.44
CA ASP A 574 -9.47 -5.09 -22.81
C ASP A 574 -10.76 -4.94 -23.63
N ASN A 575 -10.63 -4.60 -24.91
CA ASN A 575 -11.75 -4.53 -25.83
C ASN A 575 -12.46 -5.90 -25.95
N ILE A 576 -13.77 -5.88 -26.16
CA ILE A 576 -14.53 -7.09 -26.43
C ILE A 576 -14.60 -7.28 -27.94
N VAL A 577 -14.08 -8.40 -28.43
CA VAL A 577 -14.20 -8.80 -29.83
C VAL A 577 -15.61 -9.34 -30.05
N LEU A 578 -16.35 -8.71 -30.99
CA LEU A 578 -17.65 -9.22 -31.44
C LEU A 578 -17.42 -10.39 -32.35
N GLY A 579 -18.03 -11.54 -32.04
CA GLY A 579 -17.93 -12.78 -32.81
C GLY A 579 -18.57 -12.72 -34.18
#